data_7d42685744519e63e62f75a4128d9645
#
_entry.id   7d42685744519e63e62f75a4128d9645
#
_cell.length_a   1.000
_cell.length_b   1.000
_cell.length_c   1.000
_cell.angle_alpha   90.00
_cell.angle_beta   90.00
_cell.angle_gamma   90.00
#
_symmetry.space_group_name_H-M   'P 1'
#
loop_
_entity.id
_entity.type
_entity.pdbx_description
1 polymer ?
#
loop_
_entity_poly.entity_id
_entity_poly.type
_entity_poly.pdbx_seq_one_letter_code
_entity_poly.pdbx_strand_id
1 'polypeptide(L)'
;MQNPRECALDVLIKVDKKEELSHIAISNVLEKYQFSEKRDRAFFTRLVEGTLERQITIDYVADQFSKTKIRKCKPLIRALLRMGIYQILYMDQVPDSAACNEAVKLAKKRGFSRLSGFVNGVLRNISRKKDESQYPSREKNLETYLSVAYSIPEWIIKFFQKTYDNETVEKIIASYLEERKTTLCCLISKGGKEAVRKELEAEGVTVEDGSLIENAVKISDYDFLYRLKAFREGSCYVQDESSMLCAKLASVQKEQFVMDLCSAPGGKSLYVADQLKGSGRVLSRDLTEYKTDLIEDNIDRVGFTNMESEVFDARVLDEEHIEAADVVIADVPCSGLGIMGKKNDIKYHISEEGMKDLVKLQREILANAVQYVKHGGTLIYSTCTINPAENEENFRWILDHFDFEAVDITKELPKDLKIETAQEGFIQLLPGIHPCDGFFIGKLRRK
;
A
#
# COMPACT_ATOMS: atom_id res chain seq x y z
N MET A 1 18.35 18.00 -7.17
CA MET A 1 18.54 16.57 -7.49
C MET A 1 19.49 16.43 -8.67
N GLN A 2 20.51 15.61 -8.55
CA GLN A 2 21.28 15.21 -9.74
C GLN A 2 20.32 14.52 -10.70
N ASN A 3 20.33 14.82 -11.96
CA ASN A 3 19.39 14.39 -13.00
C ASN A 3 18.28 13.41 -12.54
N PRO A 4 17.00 13.82 -12.37
CA PRO A 4 15.91 12.99 -11.86
C PRO A 4 15.71 11.68 -12.65
N ARG A 5 15.98 11.71 -13.97
CA ARG A 5 15.90 10.52 -14.83
C ARG A 5 16.98 9.49 -14.52
N GLU A 6 18.16 9.93 -14.12
CA GLU A 6 19.23 9.02 -13.74
C GLU A 6 18.92 8.33 -12.40
N CYS A 7 18.39 9.08 -11.43
CA CYS A 7 17.93 8.51 -10.17
C CYS A 7 16.78 7.51 -10.41
N ALA A 8 15.83 7.85 -11.28
CA ALA A 8 14.74 6.95 -11.64
C ALA A 8 15.24 5.66 -12.32
N LEU A 9 16.21 5.77 -13.21
CA LEU A 9 16.84 4.62 -13.85
C LEU A 9 17.47 3.67 -12.83
N ASP A 10 18.20 4.20 -11.85
CA ASP A 10 18.84 3.40 -10.81
C ASP A 10 17.84 2.66 -9.93
N VAL A 11 16.75 3.33 -9.53
CA VAL A 11 15.64 2.70 -8.79
C VAL A 11 14.97 1.60 -9.62
N LEU A 12 14.62 1.90 -10.88
CA LEU A 12 13.95 0.91 -11.75
C LEU A 12 14.82 -0.34 -12.00
N ILE A 13 16.14 -0.19 -12.06
CA ILE A 13 17.05 -1.33 -12.20
C ILE A 13 17.08 -2.17 -10.92
N LYS A 14 17.12 -1.56 -9.74
CA LYS A 14 17.09 -2.27 -8.45
C LYS A 14 15.80 -3.07 -8.28
N VAL A 15 14.67 -2.44 -8.58
CA VAL A 15 13.34 -3.09 -8.50
C VAL A 15 13.24 -4.24 -9.52
N ASP A 16 13.65 -4.04 -10.77
CA ASP A 16 13.63 -5.08 -11.81
C ASP A 16 14.50 -6.29 -11.46
N LYS A 17 15.59 -6.10 -10.72
CA LYS A 17 16.46 -7.16 -10.19
C LYS A 17 15.97 -7.76 -8.86
N LYS A 18 14.90 -7.26 -8.29
CA LYS A 18 14.39 -7.63 -6.95
C LYS A 18 15.39 -7.38 -5.81
N GLU A 19 16.27 -6.40 -5.97
CA GLU A 19 17.25 -6.01 -4.94
C GLU A 19 16.61 -5.14 -3.85
N GLU A 20 15.56 -4.37 -4.20
CA GLU A 20 14.91 -3.44 -3.28
C GLU A 20 13.43 -3.23 -3.69
N LEU A 21 12.54 -3.07 -2.72
CA LEU A 21 11.13 -2.73 -2.99
C LEU A 21 11.01 -1.26 -3.44
N SER A 22 10.07 -0.99 -4.34
CA SER A 22 9.95 0.32 -4.99
C SER A 22 9.77 1.47 -4.00
N HIS A 23 8.90 1.31 -2.99
CA HIS A 23 8.62 2.35 -2.02
C HIS A 23 9.83 2.67 -1.13
N ILE A 24 10.65 1.67 -0.78
CA ILE A 24 11.89 1.87 -0.03
C ILE A 24 12.92 2.60 -0.89
N ALA A 25 13.13 2.14 -2.12
CA ALA A 25 14.08 2.74 -3.05
C ALA A 25 13.72 4.21 -3.38
N ILE A 26 12.43 4.52 -3.53
CA ILE A 26 11.94 5.89 -3.75
C ILE A 26 12.19 6.74 -2.50
N SER A 27 11.82 6.25 -1.31
CA SER A 27 12.01 6.97 -0.05
C SER A 27 13.47 7.34 0.18
N ASN A 28 14.40 6.38 0.01
CA ASN A 28 15.84 6.60 0.14
C ASN A 28 16.38 7.71 -0.80
N VAL A 29 15.86 7.79 -2.03
CA VAL A 29 16.23 8.86 -2.96
C VAL A 29 15.62 10.19 -2.54
N LEU A 30 14.35 10.22 -2.15
CA LEU A 30 13.68 11.46 -1.74
C LEU A 30 14.29 12.05 -0.47
N GLU A 31 14.66 11.23 0.50
CA GLU A 31 15.36 11.66 1.72
C GLU A 31 16.72 12.30 1.38
N LYS A 32 17.53 11.63 0.56
CA LYS A 32 18.81 12.16 0.10
C LYS A 32 18.69 13.50 -0.62
N TYR A 33 17.59 13.72 -1.34
CA TYR A 33 17.34 14.92 -2.15
C TYR A 33 16.21 15.79 -1.63
N GLN A 34 15.88 15.73 -0.34
CA GLN A 34 14.76 16.45 0.28
C GLN A 34 14.80 17.96 0.07
N PHE A 35 16.00 18.57 -0.07
CA PHE A 35 16.19 20.00 -0.31
C PHE A 35 16.20 20.40 -1.80
N SER A 36 16.01 19.44 -2.72
CA SER A 36 15.87 19.72 -4.14
C SER A 36 14.52 20.38 -4.45
N GLU A 37 14.40 20.97 -5.65
CA GLU A 37 13.14 21.57 -6.09
C GLU A 37 11.98 20.57 -6.09
N LYS A 38 10.79 21.03 -5.68
CA LYS A 38 9.54 20.23 -5.67
C LYS A 38 9.30 19.56 -7.03
N ARG A 39 9.51 20.31 -8.12
CA ARG A 39 9.33 19.82 -9.48
C ARG A 39 10.18 18.60 -9.79
N ASP A 40 11.44 18.58 -9.38
CA ASP A 40 12.36 17.47 -9.64
C ASP A 40 11.99 16.23 -8.84
N ARG A 41 11.59 16.41 -7.59
CA ARG A 41 11.11 15.30 -6.73
C ARG A 41 9.84 14.69 -7.28
N ALA A 42 8.85 15.52 -7.62
CA ALA A 42 7.59 15.06 -8.21
C ALA A 42 7.80 14.34 -9.55
N PHE A 43 8.67 14.90 -10.41
CA PHE A 43 9.03 14.27 -11.67
C PHE A 43 9.70 12.91 -11.47
N PHE A 44 10.67 12.81 -10.55
CA PHE A 44 11.32 11.56 -10.20
C PHE A 44 10.32 10.50 -9.72
N THR A 45 9.49 10.85 -8.74
CA THR A 45 8.49 9.94 -8.15
C THR A 45 7.51 9.47 -9.22
N ARG A 46 6.91 10.39 -9.98
CA ARG A 46 5.96 10.05 -11.05
C ARG A 46 6.58 9.17 -12.13
N LEU A 47 7.84 9.42 -12.46
CA LEU A 47 8.55 8.64 -13.49
C LEU A 47 8.80 7.19 -13.03
N VAL A 48 9.18 6.97 -11.76
CA VAL A 48 9.40 5.63 -11.22
C VAL A 48 8.07 4.89 -11.04
N GLU A 49 7.16 5.48 -10.28
CA GLU A 49 5.88 4.87 -9.95
C GLU A 49 5.07 4.56 -11.19
N GLY A 50 4.92 5.52 -12.10
CA GLY A 50 4.14 5.33 -13.31
C GLY A 50 4.77 4.34 -14.29
N THR A 51 6.11 4.24 -14.34
CA THR A 51 6.79 3.21 -15.14
C THR A 51 6.48 1.80 -14.60
N LEU A 52 6.47 1.61 -13.28
CA LEU A 52 6.13 0.34 -12.63
C LEU A 52 4.63 0.05 -12.75
N GLU A 53 3.81 1.06 -12.51
CA GLU A 53 2.36 0.98 -12.65
C GLU A 53 1.92 0.47 -14.01
N ARG A 54 2.50 1.02 -15.09
CA ARG A 54 2.16 0.74 -16.49
C ARG A 54 3.08 -0.27 -17.19
N GLN A 55 3.92 -0.99 -16.45
CA GLN A 55 5.00 -1.80 -17.03
C GLN A 55 4.52 -2.83 -18.06
N ILE A 56 3.40 -3.52 -17.81
CA ILE A 56 2.88 -4.54 -18.74
C ILE A 56 2.35 -3.89 -20.00
N THR A 57 1.61 -2.79 -19.88
CA THR A 57 1.14 -1.99 -21.02
C THR A 57 2.31 -1.47 -21.85
N ILE A 58 3.32 -0.93 -21.19
CA ILE A 58 4.55 -0.42 -21.82
C ILE A 58 5.28 -1.52 -22.58
N ASP A 59 5.48 -2.68 -21.96
CA ASP A 59 6.15 -3.81 -22.58
C ASP A 59 5.35 -4.33 -23.78
N TYR A 60 4.02 -4.37 -23.68
CA TYR A 60 3.13 -4.77 -24.78
C TYR A 60 3.22 -3.80 -25.98
N VAL A 61 3.18 -2.49 -25.74
CA VAL A 61 3.35 -1.48 -26.78
C VAL A 61 4.74 -1.57 -27.37
N ALA A 62 5.79 -1.63 -26.55
CA ALA A 62 7.17 -1.74 -27.03
C ALA A 62 7.37 -2.94 -27.98
N ASP A 63 6.75 -4.06 -27.65
CA ASP A 63 6.87 -5.30 -28.42
C ASP A 63 6.19 -5.25 -29.80
N GLN A 64 5.28 -4.29 -30.04
CA GLN A 64 4.68 -4.05 -31.36
C GLN A 64 5.63 -3.24 -32.27
N PHE A 65 6.45 -2.38 -31.71
CA PHE A 65 7.31 -1.44 -32.44
C PHE A 65 8.79 -1.80 -32.42
N SER A 66 9.16 -2.91 -31.78
CA SER A 66 10.54 -3.38 -31.66
C SER A 66 10.69 -4.80 -32.22
N LYS A 67 11.75 -5.02 -33.00
CA LYS A 67 12.13 -6.38 -33.45
C LYS A 67 12.59 -7.29 -32.31
N THR A 68 13.14 -6.70 -31.24
CA THR A 68 13.59 -7.43 -30.05
C THR A 68 12.58 -7.23 -28.93
N LYS A 69 12.02 -8.34 -28.43
CA LYS A 69 11.09 -8.30 -27.30
C LYS A 69 11.75 -7.65 -26.08
N ILE A 70 11.02 -6.74 -25.40
CA ILE A 70 11.55 -5.94 -24.29
C ILE A 70 12.12 -6.81 -23.17
N ARG A 71 11.49 -7.95 -22.87
CA ARG A 71 11.96 -8.93 -21.86
C ARG A 71 13.34 -9.53 -22.13
N LYS A 72 13.76 -9.52 -23.41
CA LYS A 72 15.08 -10.03 -23.84
C LYS A 72 16.19 -8.97 -23.74
N CYS A 73 15.84 -7.73 -23.50
CA CYS A 73 16.81 -6.64 -23.37
C CYS A 73 17.57 -6.77 -22.04
N LYS A 74 18.84 -6.28 -22.04
CA LYS A 74 19.61 -6.15 -20.80
C LYS A 74 18.85 -5.24 -19.81
N PRO A 75 18.94 -5.46 -18.48
CA PRO A 75 18.16 -4.73 -17.48
C PRO A 75 18.20 -3.21 -17.66
N LEU A 76 19.37 -2.63 -17.84
CA LEU A 76 19.53 -1.18 -18.07
C LEU A 76 18.79 -0.71 -19.33
N ILE A 77 18.91 -1.43 -20.45
CA ILE A 77 18.23 -1.07 -21.70
C ILE A 77 16.71 -1.22 -21.56
N ARG A 78 16.25 -2.25 -20.87
CA ARG A 78 14.83 -2.48 -20.57
C ARG A 78 14.28 -1.33 -19.73
N ALA A 79 14.97 -0.95 -18.65
CA ALA A 79 14.56 0.17 -17.79
C ALA A 79 14.54 1.50 -18.57
N LEU A 80 15.54 1.78 -19.41
CA LEU A 80 15.58 2.97 -20.26
C LEU A 80 14.42 3.02 -21.26
N LEU A 81 14.10 1.89 -21.89
CA LEU A 81 12.98 1.82 -22.82
C LEU A 81 11.65 2.02 -22.09
N ARG A 82 11.42 1.31 -20.99
CA ARG A 82 10.20 1.47 -20.18
C ARG A 82 10.01 2.91 -19.73
N MET A 83 11.04 3.50 -19.14
CA MET A 83 11.02 4.89 -18.68
C MET A 83 10.81 5.90 -19.81
N GLY A 84 11.44 5.67 -20.98
CA GLY A 84 11.26 6.51 -22.15
C GLY A 84 9.86 6.41 -22.75
N ILE A 85 9.31 5.20 -22.83
CA ILE A 85 7.95 4.94 -23.33
C ILE A 85 6.92 5.53 -22.37
N TYR A 86 7.11 5.39 -21.05
CA TYR A 86 6.23 6.01 -20.07
C TYR A 86 6.12 7.52 -20.28
N GLN A 87 7.26 8.20 -20.46
CA GLN A 87 7.27 9.64 -20.73
C GLN A 87 6.53 10.00 -22.03
N ILE A 88 6.70 9.21 -23.10
CA ILE A 88 6.05 9.45 -24.40
C ILE A 88 4.53 9.24 -24.35
N LEU A 89 4.06 8.25 -23.58
CA LEU A 89 2.64 7.87 -23.56
C LEU A 89 1.82 8.54 -22.45
N TYR A 90 2.45 8.93 -21.33
CA TYR A 90 1.73 9.31 -20.10
C TYR A 90 2.22 10.61 -19.46
N MET A 91 3.20 11.30 -20.04
CA MET A 91 3.71 12.56 -19.49
C MET A 91 3.63 13.70 -20.53
N ASP A 92 2.44 14.26 -20.73
CA ASP A 92 2.16 15.28 -21.75
C ASP A 92 3.08 16.51 -21.66
N GLN A 93 3.56 16.84 -20.45
CA GLN A 93 4.47 17.95 -20.23
C GLN A 93 5.91 17.66 -20.68
N VAL A 94 6.24 16.41 -21.05
CA VAL A 94 7.56 16.00 -21.51
C VAL A 94 7.55 15.86 -23.03
N PRO A 95 8.27 16.70 -23.77
CA PRO A 95 8.39 16.51 -25.22
C PRO A 95 8.96 15.13 -25.55
N ASP A 96 8.36 14.42 -26.50
CA ASP A 96 8.82 13.09 -26.94
C ASP A 96 10.31 13.09 -27.33
N SER A 97 10.76 14.19 -27.99
CA SER A 97 12.17 14.37 -28.36
C SER A 97 13.11 14.43 -27.16
N ALA A 98 12.65 15.01 -26.03
CA ALA A 98 13.44 15.07 -24.80
C ALA A 98 13.52 13.68 -24.15
N ALA A 99 12.42 12.92 -24.09
CA ALA A 99 12.43 11.55 -23.59
C ALA A 99 13.41 10.67 -24.38
N CYS A 100 13.35 10.72 -25.72
CA CYS A 100 14.27 9.99 -26.59
C CYS A 100 15.75 10.38 -26.40
N ASN A 101 16.03 11.68 -26.37
CA ASN A 101 17.40 12.18 -26.28
C ASN A 101 18.05 11.87 -24.92
N GLU A 102 17.30 12.02 -23.83
CA GLU A 102 17.81 11.71 -22.48
C GLU A 102 18.05 10.21 -22.30
N ALA A 103 17.16 9.34 -22.81
CA ALA A 103 17.39 7.89 -22.79
C ALA A 103 18.67 7.49 -23.53
N VAL A 104 18.93 8.11 -24.69
CA VAL A 104 20.17 7.90 -25.47
C VAL A 104 21.41 8.39 -24.72
N LYS A 105 21.34 9.57 -24.08
CA LYS A 105 22.45 10.10 -23.25
C LYS A 105 22.76 9.17 -22.09
N LEU A 106 21.74 8.70 -21.37
CA LEU A 106 21.90 7.78 -20.26
C LEU A 106 22.47 6.43 -20.72
N ALA A 107 22.02 5.88 -21.86
CA ALA A 107 22.60 4.66 -22.42
C ALA A 107 24.10 4.81 -22.68
N LYS A 108 24.52 5.93 -23.29
CA LYS A 108 25.95 6.21 -23.54
C LYS A 108 26.72 6.40 -22.22
N LYS A 109 26.20 7.19 -21.30
CA LYS A 109 26.83 7.47 -19.99
C LYS A 109 27.07 6.19 -19.18
N ARG A 110 26.13 5.23 -19.26
CA ARG A 110 26.19 3.95 -18.53
C ARG A 110 26.92 2.83 -19.29
N GLY A 111 27.71 3.16 -20.32
CA GLY A 111 28.57 2.21 -21.04
C GLY A 111 27.88 1.42 -22.15
N PHE A 112 26.64 1.74 -22.51
CA PHE A 112 25.84 1.05 -23.53
C PHE A 112 25.78 1.83 -24.86
N SER A 113 26.85 2.55 -25.21
CA SER A 113 26.90 3.36 -26.44
C SER A 113 26.52 2.58 -27.70
N ARG A 114 26.92 1.30 -27.82
CA ARG A 114 26.60 0.45 -28.96
C ARG A 114 25.09 0.16 -29.10
N LEU A 115 24.33 0.22 -28.00
CA LEU A 115 22.88 0.00 -27.97
C LEU A 115 22.09 1.31 -27.99
N SER A 116 22.74 2.47 -27.93
CA SER A 116 22.06 3.77 -27.94
C SER A 116 21.25 4.01 -29.22
N GLY A 117 21.72 3.51 -30.37
CA GLY A 117 20.97 3.55 -31.63
C GLY A 117 19.70 2.72 -31.59
N PHE A 118 19.74 1.54 -30.96
CA PHE A 118 18.57 0.70 -30.75
C PHE A 118 17.52 1.40 -29.85
N VAL A 119 17.96 1.94 -28.70
CA VAL A 119 17.08 2.70 -27.78
C VAL A 119 16.42 3.86 -28.54
N ASN A 120 17.19 4.66 -29.26
CA ASN A 120 16.66 5.78 -30.06
C ASN A 120 15.65 5.30 -31.14
N GLY A 121 15.99 4.23 -31.85
CA GLY A 121 15.13 3.68 -32.89
C GLY A 121 13.77 3.24 -32.36
N VAL A 122 13.73 2.50 -31.26
CA VAL A 122 12.48 2.04 -30.64
C VAL A 122 11.65 3.22 -30.14
N LEU A 123 12.26 4.13 -29.33
CA LEU A 123 11.51 5.26 -28.76
C LEU A 123 10.96 6.21 -29.83
N ARG A 124 11.77 6.53 -30.88
CA ARG A 124 11.28 7.37 -31.97
C ARG A 124 10.21 6.69 -32.84
N ASN A 125 10.25 5.36 -32.97
CA ASN A 125 9.21 4.63 -33.68
C ASN A 125 7.90 4.69 -32.91
N ILE A 126 7.92 4.48 -31.60
CA ILE A 126 6.75 4.61 -30.72
C ILE A 126 6.22 6.05 -30.74
N SER A 127 7.08 7.06 -30.57
CA SER A 127 6.68 8.48 -30.61
C SER A 127 5.91 8.87 -31.87
N ARG A 128 6.32 8.32 -33.02
CA ARG A 128 5.65 8.61 -34.31
C ARG A 128 4.37 7.84 -34.55
N LYS A 129 4.22 6.70 -33.89
CA LYS A 129 3.19 5.70 -34.18
C LYS A 129 2.38 5.30 -32.95
N LYS A 130 2.42 6.08 -31.88
CA LYS A 130 1.70 5.74 -30.63
C LYS A 130 0.20 5.53 -30.85
N ASP A 131 -0.39 6.27 -31.77
CA ASP A 131 -1.81 6.17 -32.13
C ASP A 131 -2.14 4.93 -32.97
N GLU A 132 -1.12 4.24 -33.52
CA GLU A 132 -1.26 2.99 -34.27
C GLU A 132 -1.18 1.76 -33.34
N SER A 133 -0.90 1.93 -32.06
CA SER A 133 -0.80 0.82 -31.08
C SER A 133 -2.16 0.15 -30.91
N GLN A 134 -2.18 -1.17 -31.04
CA GLN A 134 -3.41 -1.97 -30.92
C GLN A 134 -3.42 -2.70 -29.59
N TYR A 135 -4.51 -2.56 -28.86
CA TYR A 135 -4.76 -3.37 -27.67
C TYR A 135 -5.36 -4.73 -28.07
N PRO A 136 -5.23 -5.76 -27.22
CA PRO A 136 -5.90 -7.03 -27.42
C PRO A 136 -7.42 -6.84 -27.54
N SER A 137 -8.08 -7.69 -28.36
CA SER A 137 -9.55 -7.63 -28.45
C SER A 137 -10.17 -8.13 -27.15
N ARG A 138 -11.01 -7.29 -26.52
CA ARG A 138 -11.77 -7.63 -25.31
C ARG A 138 -12.67 -8.87 -25.52
N GLU A 139 -13.30 -8.97 -26.70
CA GLU A 139 -14.23 -10.05 -27.05
C GLU A 139 -13.53 -11.39 -27.25
N LYS A 140 -12.26 -11.36 -27.73
CA LYS A 140 -11.51 -12.59 -28.04
C LYS A 140 -10.79 -13.16 -26.82
N ASN A 141 -10.28 -12.29 -25.94
CA ASN A 141 -9.56 -12.68 -24.73
C ASN A 141 -9.63 -11.55 -23.72
N LEU A 142 -10.58 -11.66 -22.79
CA LEU A 142 -10.84 -10.66 -21.77
C LEU A 142 -9.64 -10.50 -20.83
N GLU A 143 -9.03 -11.59 -20.39
CA GLU A 143 -7.92 -11.57 -19.42
C GLU A 143 -6.70 -10.87 -20.01
N THR A 144 -6.34 -11.18 -21.26
CA THR A 144 -5.23 -10.49 -21.94
C THR A 144 -5.56 -9.02 -22.17
N TYR A 145 -6.81 -8.68 -22.55
CA TYR A 145 -7.23 -7.29 -22.66
C TYR A 145 -7.09 -6.55 -21.33
N LEU A 146 -7.67 -7.08 -20.26
CA LEU A 146 -7.60 -6.47 -18.93
C LEU A 146 -6.14 -6.35 -18.43
N SER A 147 -5.33 -7.38 -18.68
CA SER A 147 -3.91 -7.36 -18.32
C SER A 147 -3.16 -6.21 -18.97
N VAL A 148 -3.36 -5.98 -20.26
CA VAL A 148 -2.70 -4.91 -21.00
C VAL A 148 -3.30 -3.55 -20.67
N ALA A 149 -4.63 -3.44 -20.57
CA ALA A 149 -5.32 -2.17 -20.31
C ALA A 149 -4.99 -1.61 -18.92
N TYR A 150 -4.97 -2.47 -17.90
CA TYR A 150 -4.78 -2.09 -16.50
C TYR A 150 -3.40 -2.45 -15.95
N SER A 151 -2.52 -3.01 -16.79
CA SER A 151 -1.15 -3.39 -16.41
C SER A 151 -1.08 -4.35 -15.20
N ILE A 152 -1.97 -5.34 -15.16
CA ILE A 152 -2.04 -6.39 -14.14
C ILE A 152 -1.69 -7.75 -14.76
N PRO A 153 -0.83 -8.59 -14.12
CA PRO A 153 -0.57 -9.94 -14.62
C PRO A 153 -1.84 -10.76 -14.83
N GLU A 154 -1.96 -11.47 -15.95
CA GLU A 154 -3.16 -12.27 -16.27
C GLU A 154 -3.51 -13.29 -15.19
N TRP A 155 -2.52 -13.86 -14.49
CA TRP A 155 -2.77 -14.82 -13.43
C TRP A 155 -3.48 -14.18 -12.22
N ILE A 156 -3.21 -12.90 -11.91
CA ILE A 156 -3.91 -12.17 -10.85
C ILE A 156 -5.37 -11.93 -11.24
N ILE A 157 -5.63 -11.57 -12.51
CA ILE A 157 -6.98 -11.40 -13.02
C ILE A 157 -7.76 -12.71 -12.88
N LYS A 158 -7.19 -13.83 -13.36
CA LYS A 158 -7.78 -15.17 -13.24
C LYS A 158 -7.95 -15.59 -11.77
N PHE A 159 -7.04 -15.17 -10.91
CA PHE A 159 -7.16 -15.40 -9.47
C PHE A 159 -8.37 -14.68 -8.88
N PHE A 160 -8.56 -13.41 -9.20
CA PHE A 160 -9.73 -12.64 -8.75
C PHE A 160 -11.04 -13.18 -9.33
N GLN A 161 -11.06 -13.64 -10.58
CA GLN A 161 -12.22 -14.25 -11.22
C GLN A 161 -12.70 -15.54 -10.56
N LYS A 162 -11.89 -16.17 -9.69
CA LYS A 162 -12.35 -17.32 -8.87
C LYS A 162 -13.38 -16.92 -7.80
N THR A 163 -13.35 -15.66 -7.36
CA THR A 163 -14.17 -15.14 -6.26
C THR A 163 -15.16 -14.06 -6.71
N TYR A 164 -14.77 -13.23 -7.66
CA TYR A 164 -15.53 -12.05 -8.11
C TYR A 164 -15.92 -12.18 -9.57
N ASP A 165 -17.07 -11.60 -9.94
CA ASP A 165 -17.47 -11.48 -11.33
C ASP A 165 -16.56 -10.51 -12.12
N ASN A 166 -16.65 -10.57 -13.44
CA ASN A 166 -15.77 -9.80 -14.35
C ASN A 166 -15.93 -8.28 -14.17
N GLU A 167 -17.12 -7.78 -13.84
CA GLU A 167 -17.37 -6.35 -13.63
C GLU A 167 -16.68 -5.88 -12.34
N THR A 168 -16.83 -6.65 -11.27
CA THR A 168 -16.16 -6.40 -10.00
C THR A 168 -14.64 -6.46 -10.14
N VAL A 169 -14.11 -7.48 -10.84
CA VAL A 169 -12.66 -7.58 -11.10
C VAL A 169 -12.16 -6.36 -11.87
N GLU A 170 -12.89 -5.91 -12.91
CA GLU A 170 -12.47 -4.74 -13.67
C GLU A 170 -12.49 -3.45 -12.84
N LYS A 171 -13.50 -3.24 -11.98
CA LYS A 171 -13.54 -2.11 -11.03
C LYS A 171 -12.34 -2.13 -10.07
N ILE A 172 -12.01 -3.29 -9.50
CA ILE A 172 -10.87 -3.46 -8.61
C ILE A 172 -9.57 -3.06 -9.32
N ILE A 173 -9.27 -3.65 -10.49
CA ILE A 173 -8.00 -3.40 -11.19
C ILE A 173 -7.93 -2.00 -11.79
N ALA A 174 -9.05 -1.40 -12.19
CA ALA A 174 -9.11 -0.03 -12.67
C ALA A 174 -8.73 0.96 -11.57
N SER A 175 -9.22 0.74 -10.35
CA SER A 175 -8.94 1.60 -9.20
C SER A 175 -7.45 1.67 -8.81
N TYR A 176 -6.64 0.68 -9.19
CA TYR A 176 -5.19 0.73 -8.95
C TYR A 176 -4.45 1.76 -9.80
N LEU A 177 -5.11 2.28 -10.85
CA LEU A 177 -4.57 3.29 -11.74
C LEU A 177 -5.11 4.70 -11.46
N GLU A 178 -6.02 4.83 -10.49
CA GLU A 178 -6.60 6.11 -10.10
C GLU A 178 -5.61 6.94 -9.30
N GLU A 179 -5.65 8.26 -9.48
CA GLU A 179 -4.88 9.19 -8.68
C GLU A 179 -5.42 9.19 -7.24
N ARG A 180 -4.51 9.07 -6.27
CA ARG A 180 -4.86 8.93 -4.86
C ARG A 180 -4.40 10.15 -4.07
N LYS A 181 -5.31 10.67 -3.27
CA LYS A 181 -4.99 11.69 -2.27
C LYS A 181 -4.34 11.04 -1.06
N THR A 182 -3.51 11.79 -0.35
CA THR A 182 -2.96 11.32 0.92
C THR A 182 -4.03 11.39 2.00
N THR A 183 -4.30 10.28 2.66
CA THR A 183 -5.26 10.22 3.77
C THR A 183 -4.53 10.38 5.09
N LEU A 184 -5.02 11.26 5.94
CA LEU A 184 -4.49 11.53 7.29
C LEU A 184 -5.54 11.13 8.33
N CYS A 185 -5.08 10.49 9.40
CA CYS A 185 -5.82 10.34 10.64
C CYS A 185 -5.52 11.55 11.54
N CYS A 186 -6.56 12.26 11.97
CA CYS A 186 -6.47 13.41 12.86
C CYS A 186 -6.70 12.95 14.30
N LEU A 187 -5.74 13.22 15.19
CA LEU A 187 -5.81 12.77 16.58
C LEU A 187 -6.82 13.61 17.39
N ILE A 188 -7.76 12.93 18.02
CA ILE A 188 -8.82 13.57 18.84
C ILE A 188 -8.20 14.31 20.02
N SER A 189 -7.21 13.71 20.68
CA SER A 189 -6.49 14.31 21.81
C SER A 189 -5.70 15.57 21.45
N LYS A 190 -5.44 15.78 20.14
CA LYS A 190 -4.71 16.95 19.61
C LYS A 190 -5.63 17.98 18.91
N GLY A 191 -6.93 17.96 19.23
CA GLY A 191 -7.91 18.89 18.66
C GLY A 191 -8.72 18.33 17.47
N GLY A 192 -8.41 17.13 17.02
CA GLY A 192 -9.19 16.41 16.01
C GLY A 192 -9.16 17.02 14.61
N LYS A 193 -10.11 16.59 13.80
CA LYS A 193 -10.20 16.94 12.37
C LYS A 193 -10.25 18.46 12.11
N GLU A 194 -11.04 19.19 12.86
CA GLU A 194 -11.26 20.63 12.62
C GLU A 194 -9.99 21.47 12.87
N ALA A 195 -9.23 21.13 13.92
CA ALA A 195 -7.98 21.81 14.19
C ALA A 195 -6.93 21.53 13.11
N VAL A 196 -6.78 20.26 12.72
CA VAL A 196 -5.86 19.83 11.65
C VAL A 196 -6.24 20.45 10.30
N ARG A 197 -7.54 20.46 9.94
CA ARG A 197 -8.04 21.09 8.72
C ARG A 197 -7.65 22.57 8.65
N LYS A 198 -7.94 23.31 9.72
CA LYS A 198 -7.64 24.75 9.78
C LYS A 198 -6.15 25.05 9.61
N GLU A 199 -5.28 24.24 10.21
CA GLU A 199 -3.83 24.39 10.05
C GLU A 199 -3.37 24.10 8.62
N LEU A 200 -3.86 23.01 8.01
CA LEU A 200 -3.49 22.60 6.66
C LEU A 200 -3.97 23.62 5.61
N GLU A 201 -5.22 24.09 5.71
CA GLU A 201 -5.79 25.11 4.82
C GLU A 201 -5.05 26.46 4.93
N ALA A 202 -4.59 26.84 6.13
CA ALA A 202 -3.76 28.03 6.32
C ALA A 202 -2.38 27.93 5.63
N GLU A 203 -1.89 26.70 5.40
CA GLU A 203 -0.66 26.44 4.64
C GLU A 203 -0.93 26.23 3.13
N GLY A 204 -2.16 26.41 2.66
CA GLY A 204 -2.56 26.30 1.24
C GLY A 204 -2.78 24.87 0.76
N VAL A 205 -2.96 23.91 1.67
CA VAL A 205 -3.27 22.53 1.35
C VAL A 205 -4.77 22.38 1.06
N THR A 206 -5.11 21.65 0.02
CA THR A 206 -6.50 21.27 -0.25
C THR A 206 -6.89 20.11 0.68
N VAL A 207 -7.99 20.29 1.45
CA VAL A 207 -8.45 19.32 2.46
C VAL A 207 -9.89 18.92 2.17
N GLU A 208 -10.13 17.62 2.08
CA GLU A 208 -11.46 17.01 1.95
C GLU A 208 -11.74 16.09 3.13
N ASP A 209 -13.01 15.84 3.43
CA ASP A 209 -13.40 14.87 4.45
C ASP A 209 -13.07 13.44 4.03
N GLY A 210 -12.76 12.59 5.01
CA GLY A 210 -12.77 11.15 4.83
C GLY A 210 -14.17 10.64 4.50
N SER A 211 -14.23 9.46 3.91
CA SER A 211 -15.49 8.84 3.47
C SER A 211 -16.08 7.87 4.50
N LEU A 212 -15.24 7.24 5.32
CA LEU A 212 -15.63 6.18 6.27
C LEU A 212 -15.38 6.57 7.73
N ILE A 213 -14.37 7.38 7.98
CA ILE A 213 -13.90 7.69 9.33
C ILE A 213 -14.01 9.19 9.59
N GLU A 214 -14.71 9.55 10.67
CA GLU A 214 -14.99 10.94 11.04
C GLU A 214 -13.72 11.79 11.19
N ASN A 215 -12.67 11.20 11.78
CA ASN A 215 -11.39 11.88 12.00
C ASN A 215 -10.39 11.73 10.84
N ALA A 216 -10.85 11.27 9.67
CA ALA A 216 -10.03 11.20 8.48
C ALA A 216 -10.18 12.45 7.63
N VAL A 217 -9.08 12.92 7.04
CA VAL A 217 -9.07 13.92 5.96
C VAL A 217 -8.23 13.40 4.80
N LYS A 218 -8.60 13.81 3.58
CA LYS A 218 -7.85 13.55 2.35
C LYS A 218 -7.22 14.85 1.88
N ILE A 219 -5.91 14.85 1.65
CA ILE A 219 -5.17 16.05 1.30
C ILE A 219 -4.51 15.96 -0.07
N SER A 220 -4.41 17.12 -0.75
CA SER A 220 -3.67 17.33 -1.99
C SER A 220 -3.02 18.71 -2.02
N ASP A 221 -2.24 19.00 -3.06
CA ASP A 221 -1.59 20.30 -3.30
C ASP A 221 -0.52 20.71 -2.28
N TYR A 222 0.02 19.79 -1.51
CA TYR A 222 1.15 20.02 -0.59
C TYR A 222 2.49 19.68 -1.26
N ASP A 223 3.60 20.15 -0.67
CA ASP A 223 4.96 19.86 -1.17
C ASP A 223 5.55 18.62 -0.48
N PHE A 224 5.63 18.63 0.84
CA PHE A 224 6.27 17.58 1.63
C PHE A 224 5.63 17.50 3.02
N LEU A 225 5.21 16.32 3.44
CA LEU A 225 4.42 16.14 4.67
C LEU A 225 5.10 16.73 5.91
N TYR A 226 6.42 16.50 6.07
CA TYR A 226 7.16 17.02 7.24
C TYR A 226 7.29 18.55 7.27
N ARG A 227 6.93 19.27 6.19
CA ARG A 227 6.82 20.74 6.23
C ARG A 227 5.50 21.22 6.81
N LEU A 228 4.46 20.40 6.74
CA LEU A 228 3.16 20.71 7.28
C LEU A 228 3.22 20.70 8.81
N LYS A 229 2.79 21.80 9.43
CA LYS A 229 2.86 21.99 10.89
C LYS A 229 2.09 20.90 11.62
N ALA A 230 0.83 20.67 11.21
CA ALA A 230 -0.03 19.64 11.82
C ALA A 230 0.61 18.25 11.82
N PHE A 231 1.32 17.88 10.74
CA PHE A 231 2.03 16.60 10.66
C PHE A 231 3.28 16.58 11.54
N ARG A 232 4.11 17.61 11.45
CA ARG A 232 5.37 17.71 12.21
C ARG A 232 5.15 17.74 13.72
N GLU A 233 4.07 18.43 14.17
CA GLU A 233 3.71 18.53 15.59
C GLU A 233 2.88 17.34 16.10
N GLY A 234 2.68 16.34 15.24
CA GLY A 234 2.03 15.09 15.60
C GLY A 234 0.52 15.20 15.82
N SER A 235 -0.15 16.23 15.24
CA SER A 235 -1.62 16.34 15.31
C SER A 235 -2.33 15.36 14.35
N CYS A 236 -1.60 14.83 13.37
CA CYS A 236 -2.08 13.84 12.43
C CYS A 236 -0.94 12.91 11.95
N TYR A 237 -1.34 11.82 11.31
CA TYR A 237 -0.41 10.88 10.67
C TYR A 237 -1.07 10.24 9.44
N VAL A 238 -0.23 9.66 8.55
CA VAL A 238 -0.72 9.02 7.33
C VAL A 238 -1.29 7.65 7.63
N GLN A 239 -2.55 7.44 7.30
CA GLN A 239 -3.19 6.12 7.39
C GLN A 239 -4.38 6.06 6.43
N ASP A 240 -4.63 4.89 5.83
CA ASP A 240 -5.84 4.65 5.03
C ASP A 240 -7.06 4.46 5.92
N GLU A 241 -8.24 4.87 5.43
CA GLU A 241 -9.49 4.75 6.18
C GLU A 241 -9.87 3.30 6.50
N SER A 242 -9.50 2.33 5.67
CA SER A 242 -9.68 0.90 5.95
C SER A 242 -8.89 0.45 7.18
N SER A 243 -7.66 0.91 7.31
CA SER A 243 -6.80 0.63 8.47
C SER A 243 -7.27 1.37 9.73
N MET A 244 -7.79 2.60 9.60
CA MET A 244 -8.44 3.32 10.70
C MET A 244 -9.70 2.59 11.17
N LEU A 245 -10.51 2.07 10.23
CA LEU A 245 -11.72 1.29 10.56
C LEU A 245 -11.37 0.02 11.33
N CYS A 246 -10.28 -0.67 10.96
CA CYS A 246 -9.77 -1.81 11.71
C CYS A 246 -9.48 -1.45 13.17
N ALA A 247 -8.73 -0.37 13.41
CA ALA A 247 -8.42 0.09 14.76
C ALA A 247 -9.67 0.59 15.52
N LYS A 248 -10.62 1.23 14.83
CA LYS A 248 -11.91 1.65 15.42
C LYS A 248 -12.74 0.46 15.89
N LEU A 249 -12.79 -0.63 15.11
CA LEU A 249 -13.51 -1.85 15.45
C LEU A 249 -12.90 -2.60 16.64
N ALA A 250 -11.67 -2.30 17.05
CA ALA A 250 -11.11 -2.78 18.31
C ALA A 250 -11.92 -2.31 19.53
N SER A 251 -12.64 -1.19 19.43
CA SER A 251 -13.59 -0.66 20.39
C SER A 251 -13.01 -0.53 21.80
N VAL A 252 -11.75 -0.08 21.87
CA VAL A 252 -10.98 0.00 23.12
C VAL A 252 -11.64 0.89 24.16
N GLN A 253 -11.52 0.48 25.42
CA GLN A 253 -12.02 1.21 26.58
C GLN A 253 -10.86 1.71 27.44
N LYS A 254 -11.12 2.70 28.30
CA LYS A 254 -10.12 3.21 29.22
C LYS A 254 -9.48 2.10 30.04
N GLU A 255 -8.20 2.30 30.39
CA GLU A 255 -7.40 1.41 31.24
C GLU A 255 -7.09 0.03 30.62
N GLN A 256 -7.55 -0.25 29.41
CA GLN A 256 -7.25 -1.52 28.74
C GLN A 256 -5.79 -1.64 28.31
N PHE A 257 -5.31 -2.88 28.31
CA PHE A 257 -4.06 -3.27 27.71
C PHE A 257 -4.29 -3.81 26.28
N VAL A 258 -3.65 -3.19 25.31
CA VAL A 258 -3.71 -3.54 23.89
C VAL A 258 -2.36 -4.05 23.42
N MET A 259 -2.34 -5.17 22.69
CA MET A 259 -1.16 -5.66 21.99
C MET A 259 -1.39 -5.61 20.48
N ASP A 260 -0.46 -5.01 19.74
CA ASP A 260 -0.44 -4.98 18.27
C ASP A 260 0.81 -5.74 17.79
N LEU A 261 0.60 -6.90 17.16
CA LEU A 261 1.65 -7.90 16.94
C LEU A 261 2.49 -7.69 15.69
N CYS A 262 2.00 -6.91 14.72
CA CYS A 262 2.70 -6.60 13.48
C CYS A 262 2.44 -5.11 13.13
N SER A 263 2.87 -4.24 14.03
CA SER A 263 2.36 -2.88 14.16
C SER A 263 2.90 -1.89 13.14
N ALA A 264 4.14 -2.10 12.63
CA ALA A 264 4.83 -1.07 11.84
C ALA A 264 4.03 -0.56 10.62
N PRO A 265 3.97 0.75 10.42
CA PRO A 265 4.66 1.84 11.12
C PRO A 265 3.92 2.39 12.36
N GLY A 266 2.97 1.66 12.95
CA GLY A 266 2.30 2.02 14.21
C GLY A 266 0.95 2.69 14.08
N GLY A 267 0.38 2.82 12.88
CA GLY A 267 -0.84 3.60 12.66
C GLY A 267 -2.07 3.09 13.44
N LYS A 268 -2.28 1.76 13.54
CA LYS A 268 -3.39 1.18 14.33
C LYS A 268 -3.16 1.38 15.83
N SER A 269 -1.94 1.15 16.27
CA SER A 269 -1.51 1.40 17.65
C SER A 269 -1.69 2.85 18.07
N LEU A 270 -1.31 3.82 17.23
CA LEU A 270 -1.55 5.25 17.46
C LEU A 270 -3.05 5.57 17.57
N TYR A 271 -3.86 4.97 16.69
CA TYR A 271 -5.32 5.17 16.73
C TYR A 271 -5.90 4.72 18.07
N VAL A 272 -5.57 3.50 18.51
CA VAL A 272 -6.09 2.97 19.78
C VAL A 272 -5.49 3.69 20.99
N ALA A 273 -4.23 4.10 20.96
CA ALA A 273 -3.60 4.90 22.02
C ALA A 273 -4.30 6.26 22.22
N ASP A 274 -4.71 6.93 21.12
CA ASP A 274 -5.51 8.15 21.16
C ASP A 274 -6.89 7.91 21.78
N GLN A 275 -7.55 6.79 21.44
CA GLN A 275 -8.86 6.42 21.99
C GLN A 275 -8.81 6.11 23.49
N LEU A 276 -7.69 5.57 24.00
CA LEU A 276 -7.46 5.33 25.43
C LEU A 276 -7.30 6.64 26.24
N LYS A 277 -7.11 7.80 25.59
CA LYS A 277 -7.04 9.13 26.21
C LYS A 277 -6.01 9.21 27.35
N GLY A 278 -4.82 8.65 27.13
CA GLY A 278 -3.73 8.65 28.10
C GLY A 278 -3.88 7.63 29.23
N SER A 279 -4.94 6.81 29.24
CA SER A 279 -5.10 5.67 30.14
C SER A 279 -4.71 4.37 29.46
N GLY A 280 -4.56 3.28 30.22
CA GLY A 280 -4.19 1.99 29.66
C GLY A 280 -2.79 1.97 29.05
N ARG A 281 -2.52 0.94 28.23
CA ARG A 281 -1.20 0.69 27.62
C ARG A 281 -1.36 0.07 26.23
N VAL A 282 -0.53 0.47 25.30
CA VAL A 282 -0.41 -0.16 23.96
C VAL A 282 1.01 -0.68 23.79
N LEU A 283 1.15 -2.00 23.63
CA LEU A 283 2.41 -2.66 23.28
C LEU A 283 2.41 -2.96 21.79
N SER A 284 3.29 -2.29 21.06
CA SER A 284 3.41 -2.39 19.61
C SER A 284 4.64 -3.19 19.24
N ARG A 285 4.44 -4.34 18.61
CA ARG A 285 5.51 -5.27 18.22
C ARG A 285 5.71 -5.33 16.72
N ASP A 286 6.94 -5.50 16.29
CA ASP A 286 7.25 -5.90 14.91
C ASP A 286 8.58 -6.69 14.88
N LEU A 287 8.81 -7.39 13.74
CA LEU A 287 9.88 -8.38 13.60
C LEU A 287 11.29 -7.80 13.61
N THR A 288 11.51 -6.56 13.18
CA THR A 288 12.85 -6.00 12.96
C THR A 288 13.01 -4.63 13.61
N GLU A 289 14.23 -4.32 14.06
CA GLU A 289 14.61 -3.03 14.61
C GLU A 289 14.23 -1.86 13.69
N TYR A 290 14.53 -1.96 12.39
CA TYR A 290 14.10 -0.94 11.40
C TYR A 290 12.59 -0.64 11.45
N LYS A 291 11.75 -1.66 11.67
CA LYS A 291 10.30 -1.48 11.73
C LYS A 291 9.85 -0.90 13.08
N THR A 292 10.50 -1.28 14.18
CA THR A 292 10.22 -0.69 15.48
C THR A 292 10.71 0.75 15.56
N ASP A 293 11.82 1.11 14.91
CA ASP A 293 12.27 2.50 14.78
C ASP A 293 11.19 3.38 14.12
N LEU A 294 10.50 2.87 13.10
CA LEU A 294 9.38 3.59 12.48
C LEU A 294 8.19 3.81 13.44
N ILE A 295 7.96 2.87 14.34
CA ILE A 295 6.92 3.00 15.39
C ILE A 295 7.38 4.05 16.41
N GLU A 296 8.62 3.99 16.88
CA GLU A 296 9.20 4.93 17.84
C GLU A 296 9.21 6.36 17.31
N ASP A 297 9.66 6.56 16.06
CA ASP A 297 9.60 7.87 15.39
C ASP A 297 8.19 8.47 15.39
N ASN A 298 7.16 7.64 15.22
CA ASN A 298 5.78 8.07 15.28
C ASN A 298 5.29 8.33 16.72
N ILE A 299 5.68 7.49 17.69
CA ILE A 299 5.38 7.72 19.11
C ILE A 299 5.96 9.06 19.57
N ASP A 300 7.24 9.30 19.28
CA ASP A 300 7.95 10.52 19.65
C ASP A 300 7.33 11.76 19.00
N ARG A 301 7.01 11.66 17.69
CA ARG A 301 6.40 12.77 16.95
C ARG A 301 5.01 13.12 17.48
N VAL A 302 4.22 12.11 17.85
CA VAL A 302 2.88 12.29 18.41
C VAL A 302 2.95 12.64 19.91
N GLY A 303 3.95 12.14 20.64
CA GLY A 303 4.15 12.40 22.05
C GLY A 303 3.22 11.58 22.96
N PHE A 304 2.85 10.36 22.58
CA PHE A 304 2.09 9.46 23.42
C PHE A 304 2.98 8.79 24.48
N THR A 305 2.50 8.75 25.73
CA THR A 305 3.20 8.15 26.87
C THR A 305 2.62 6.79 27.27
N ASN A 306 1.49 6.40 26.67
CA ASN A 306 0.78 5.14 26.90
C ASN A 306 1.01 4.11 25.80
N MET A 307 2.03 4.33 24.97
CA MET A 307 2.41 3.45 23.87
C MET A 307 3.91 3.18 23.95
N GLU A 308 4.29 1.94 23.67
CA GLU A 308 5.69 1.49 23.62
C GLU A 308 5.89 0.54 22.45
N SER A 309 7.12 0.41 21.97
CA SER A 309 7.49 -0.50 20.90
C SER A 309 8.45 -1.60 21.39
N GLU A 310 8.42 -2.75 20.72
CA GLU A 310 9.30 -3.87 21.01
C GLU A 310 9.60 -4.68 19.74
N VAL A 311 10.88 -5.04 19.56
CA VAL A 311 11.27 -6.01 18.52
C VAL A 311 10.88 -7.41 18.97
N PHE A 312 9.91 -8.02 18.31
CA PHE A 312 9.45 -9.36 18.66
C PHE A 312 8.95 -10.14 17.45
N ASP A 313 9.33 -11.41 17.34
CA ASP A 313 8.83 -12.32 16.31
C ASP A 313 7.47 -12.89 16.75
N ALA A 314 6.39 -12.47 16.12
CA ALA A 314 5.04 -12.91 16.46
C ALA A 314 4.81 -14.45 16.28
N ARG A 315 5.75 -15.18 15.65
CA ARG A 315 5.74 -16.65 15.58
C ARG A 315 6.24 -17.31 16.86
N VAL A 316 6.87 -16.57 17.73
CA VAL A 316 7.34 -17.04 19.03
C VAL A 316 6.30 -16.70 20.09
N LEU A 317 5.94 -17.66 20.92
CA LEU A 317 5.03 -17.41 22.03
C LEU A 317 5.76 -16.67 23.15
N ASP A 318 5.19 -15.57 23.59
CA ASP A 318 5.62 -14.85 24.78
C ASP A 318 4.79 -15.29 25.99
N GLU A 319 5.38 -16.14 26.81
CA GLU A 319 4.71 -16.73 27.97
C GLU A 319 4.32 -15.67 29.04
N GLU A 320 5.00 -14.53 29.08
CA GLU A 320 4.71 -13.45 30.06
C GLU A 320 3.40 -12.72 29.74
N HIS A 321 2.94 -12.80 28.49
CA HIS A 321 1.74 -12.09 28.04
C HIS A 321 0.54 -13.02 27.76
N ILE A 322 0.62 -14.30 28.11
CA ILE A 322 -0.52 -15.21 27.99
C ILE A 322 -1.70 -14.66 28.80
N GLU A 323 -2.88 -14.54 28.18
CA GLU A 323 -4.13 -14.00 28.78
C GLU A 323 -3.96 -12.59 29.40
N ALA A 324 -3.02 -11.81 28.90
CA ALA A 324 -2.70 -10.49 29.46
C ALA A 324 -3.44 -9.33 28.80
N ALA A 325 -3.78 -9.44 27.50
CA ALA A 325 -4.33 -8.34 26.73
C ALA A 325 -5.86 -8.33 26.71
N ASP A 326 -6.45 -7.16 26.93
CA ASP A 326 -7.88 -6.93 26.75
C ASP A 326 -8.26 -6.91 25.26
N VAL A 327 -7.33 -6.42 24.43
CA VAL A 327 -7.44 -6.38 22.96
C VAL A 327 -6.13 -6.80 22.33
N VAL A 328 -6.20 -7.70 21.35
CA VAL A 328 -5.06 -8.04 20.49
C VAL A 328 -5.40 -7.63 19.06
N ILE A 329 -4.49 -6.91 18.40
CA ILE A 329 -4.54 -6.58 16.99
C ILE A 329 -3.51 -7.44 16.26
N ALA A 330 -3.99 -8.23 15.30
CA ALA A 330 -3.18 -9.07 14.43
C ALA A 330 -3.37 -8.62 12.97
N ASP A 331 -2.69 -7.51 12.60
CA ASP A 331 -2.59 -7.04 11.19
C ASP A 331 -1.40 -7.73 10.54
N VAL A 332 -1.61 -8.97 10.14
CA VAL A 332 -0.53 -9.90 9.80
C VAL A 332 0.08 -9.62 8.41
N PRO A 333 1.35 -10.00 8.18
CA PRO A 333 1.94 -9.98 6.85
C PRO A 333 1.08 -10.73 5.85
N CYS A 334 0.80 -10.11 4.70
CA CYS A 334 -0.10 -10.66 3.69
C CYS A 334 0.37 -10.36 2.26
N SER A 335 -0.34 -10.89 1.27
CA SER A 335 -0.02 -10.70 -0.15
C SER A 335 -0.17 -9.25 -0.64
N GLY A 336 -0.88 -8.39 0.08
CA GLY A 336 -1.03 -6.97 -0.26
C GLY A 336 -1.83 -6.71 -1.53
N LEU A 337 -2.63 -7.67 -2.01
CA LEU A 337 -3.40 -7.51 -3.24
C LEU A 337 -4.42 -6.36 -3.16
N GLY A 338 -4.87 -5.97 -1.96
CA GLY A 338 -5.79 -4.85 -1.75
C GLY A 338 -5.16 -3.47 -1.94
N ILE A 339 -3.82 -3.38 -1.90
CA ILE A 339 -3.08 -2.11 -1.93
C ILE A 339 -2.13 -1.98 -3.13
N MET A 340 -2.31 -2.79 -4.18
CA MET A 340 -1.46 -2.75 -5.38
C MET A 340 -1.42 -1.39 -6.07
N GLY A 341 -2.43 -0.55 -5.88
CA GLY A 341 -2.41 0.83 -6.40
C GLY A 341 -1.48 1.78 -5.62
N LYS A 342 -1.11 1.45 -4.37
CA LYS A 342 -0.14 2.21 -3.55
C LYS A 342 1.27 1.62 -3.64
N LYS A 343 1.37 0.30 -3.81
CA LYS A 343 2.63 -0.44 -3.91
C LYS A 343 2.66 -1.19 -5.25
N ASN A 344 2.99 -0.45 -6.31
CA ASN A 344 2.87 -0.89 -7.71
C ASN A 344 3.72 -2.11 -8.07
N ASP A 345 4.75 -2.42 -7.29
CA ASP A 345 5.65 -3.56 -7.51
C ASP A 345 5.17 -4.88 -6.88
N ILE A 346 4.18 -4.86 -5.98
CA ILE A 346 3.59 -6.09 -5.39
C ILE A 346 3.23 -7.09 -6.48
N LYS A 347 2.54 -6.66 -7.54
CA LYS A 347 2.09 -7.52 -8.64
C LYS A 347 3.21 -8.26 -9.40
N TYR A 348 4.46 -7.83 -9.23
CA TYR A 348 5.64 -8.45 -9.86
C TYR A 348 6.44 -9.35 -8.90
N HIS A 349 6.14 -9.28 -7.60
CA HIS A 349 6.84 -10.03 -6.56
C HIS A 349 6.02 -11.19 -6.00
N ILE A 350 4.69 -11.06 -5.98
CA ILE A 350 3.79 -12.07 -5.46
C ILE A 350 3.62 -13.26 -6.45
N SER A 351 3.32 -14.45 -5.92
CA SER A 351 2.98 -15.64 -6.67
C SER A 351 1.93 -16.47 -5.92
N GLU A 352 1.24 -17.39 -6.62
CA GLU A 352 0.26 -18.29 -5.99
C GLU A 352 0.89 -19.15 -4.89
N GLU A 353 2.13 -19.59 -5.07
CA GLU A 353 2.86 -20.37 -4.04
C GLU A 353 3.22 -19.48 -2.84
N GLY A 354 3.74 -18.28 -3.09
CA GLY A 354 4.04 -17.31 -2.03
C GLY A 354 2.81 -16.94 -1.19
N MET A 355 1.61 -16.86 -1.78
CA MET A 355 0.37 -16.65 -1.03
C MET A 355 0.04 -17.84 -0.11
N LYS A 356 0.28 -19.08 -0.54
CA LYS A 356 0.09 -20.25 0.32
C LYS A 356 1.07 -20.28 1.51
N ASP A 357 2.29 -19.83 1.30
CA ASP A 357 3.27 -19.74 2.38
C ASP A 357 2.91 -18.60 3.36
N LEU A 358 2.32 -17.50 2.87
CA LEU A 358 1.77 -16.45 3.73
C LEU A 358 0.62 -16.96 4.60
N VAL A 359 -0.29 -17.77 4.08
CA VAL A 359 -1.37 -18.40 4.88
C VAL A 359 -0.80 -19.21 6.04
N LYS A 360 0.26 -20.00 5.80
CA LYS A 360 0.92 -20.77 6.87
C LYS A 360 1.52 -19.85 7.94
N LEU A 361 2.29 -18.85 7.49
CA LEU A 361 2.88 -17.84 8.38
C LEU A 361 1.80 -17.12 9.22
N GLN A 362 0.69 -16.74 8.60
CA GLN A 362 -0.42 -16.07 9.27
C GLN A 362 -1.01 -16.97 10.36
N ARG A 363 -1.21 -18.26 10.08
CA ARG A 363 -1.72 -19.21 11.08
C ARG A 363 -0.74 -19.46 12.23
N GLU A 364 0.56 -19.44 11.98
CA GLU A 364 1.58 -19.48 13.05
C GLU A 364 1.46 -18.27 13.98
N ILE A 365 1.33 -17.05 13.42
CA ILE A 365 1.14 -15.83 14.18
C ILE A 365 -0.20 -15.85 14.94
N LEU A 366 -1.29 -16.25 14.28
CA LEU A 366 -2.62 -16.29 14.88
C LEU A 366 -2.71 -17.30 16.02
N ALA A 367 -2.02 -18.44 15.94
CA ALA A 367 -1.95 -19.43 17.01
C ALA A 367 -1.33 -18.86 18.31
N ASN A 368 -0.44 -17.89 18.20
CA ASN A 368 0.09 -17.16 19.36
C ASN A 368 -0.83 -16.01 19.75
N ALA A 369 -1.35 -15.24 18.77
CA ALA A 369 -2.23 -14.09 19.01
C ALA A 369 -3.43 -14.45 19.89
N VAL A 370 -4.07 -15.59 19.66
CA VAL A 370 -5.22 -16.05 20.42
C VAL A 370 -4.89 -16.32 21.90
N GLN A 371 -3.64 -16.67 22.21
CA GLN A 371 -3.21 -16.98 23.58
C GLN A 371 -3.04 -15.70 24.43
N TYR A 372 -2.73 -14.57 23.81
CA TYR A 372 -2.56 -13.31 24.52
C TYR A 372 -3.87 -12.67 24.98
N VAL A 373 -4.99 -13.03 24.32
CA VAL A 373 -6.30 -12.43 24.62
C VAL A 373 -6.84 -12.96 25.93
N LYS A 374 -7.26 -12.09 26.86
CA LYS A 374 -7.98 -12.47 28.09
C LYS A 374 -9.34 -13.13 27.78
N HIS A 375 -9.87 -13.91 28.69
CA HIS A 375 -11.27 -14.33 28.65
C HIS A 375 -12.20 -13.10 28.54
N GLY A 376 -13.13 -13.12 27.60
CA GLY A 376 -13.98 -11.98 27.26
C GLY A 376 -13.30 -10.86 26.46
N GLY A 377 -11.98 -10.95 26.25
CA GLY A 377 -11.19 -10.00 25.46
C GLY A 377 -11.43 -10.12 23.95
N THR A 378 -10.92 -9.17 23.21
CA THR A 378 -11.14 -9.03 21.76
C THR A 378 -9.88 -9.34 20.96
N LEU A 379 -10.03 -10.12 19.88
CA LEU A 379 -9.04 -10.26 18.82
C LEU A 379 -9.54 -9.54 17.56
N ILE A 380 -8.75 -8.63 17.03
CA ILE A 380 -8.93 -8.05 15.70
C ILE A 380 -7.93 -8.72 14.76
N TYR A 381 -8.44 -9.43 13.78
CA TYR A 381 -7.66 -10.00 12.69
C TYR A 381 -7.82 -9.16 11.44
N SER A 382 -6.72 -8.75 10.81
CA SER A 382 -6.79 -7.95 9.60
C SER A 382 -5.65 -8.22 8.61
N THR A 383 -5.92 -7.90 7.35
CA THR A 383 -4.96 -7.96 6.24
C THR A 383 -5.25 -6.86 5.22
N CYS A 384 -4.22 -6.38 4.53
CA CYS A 384 -4.39 -5.48 3.38
C CYS A 384 -4.51 -6.25 2.04
N THR A 385 -5.13 -7.43 2.06
CA THR A 385 -5.36 -8.24 0.86
C THR A 385 -6.85 -8.51 0.62
N ILE A 386 -7.17 -9.00 -0.58
CA ILE A 386 -8.50 -9.45 -0.98
C ILE A 386 -8.50 -10.95 -1.32
N ASN A 387 -7.54 -11.70 -0.81
CA ASN A 387 -7.44 -13.15 -0.98
C ASN A 387 -8.25 -13.88 0.09
N PRO A 388 -9.31 -14.63 -0.28
CA PRO A 388 -10.14 -15.36 0.69
C PRO A 388 -9.35 -16.30 1.60
N ALA A 389 -8.31 -16.96 1.08
CA ALA A 389 -7.49 -17.89 1.84
C ALA A 389 -6.69 -17.23 2.97
N GLU A 390 -6.31 -15.97 2.78
CA GLU A 390 -5.64 -15.15 3.80
C GLU A 390 -6.64 -14.43 4.73
N ASN A 391 -7.92 -14.40 4.39
CA ASN A 391 -8.95 -13.58 5.03
C ASN A 391 -10.01 -14.45 5.73
N GLU A 392 -11.14 -14.69 5.08
CA GLU A 392 -12.26 -15.44 5.64
C GLU A 392 -11.88 -16.85 6.08
N GLU A 393 -11.04 -17.56 5.28
CA GLU A 393 -10.64 -18.92 5.65
C GLU A 393 -9.78 -18.95 6.93
N ASN A 394 -8.91 -17.96 7.15
CA ASN A 394 -8.16 -17.84 8.39
C ASN A 394 -9.03 -17.41 9.56
N PHE A 395 -10.01 -16.51 9.33
CA PHE A 395 -10.99 -16.12 10.34
C PHE A 395 -11.81 -17.33 10.81
N ARG A 396 -12.33 -18.14 9.89
CA ARG A 396 -13.05 -19.36 10.20
C ARG A 396 -12.14 -20.41 10.85
N TRP A 397 -10.90 -20.53 10.42
CA TRP A 397 -9.90 -21.41 11.06
C TRP A 397 -9.70 -21.07 12.54
N ILE A 398 -9.69 -19.78 12.94
CA ILE A 398 -9.62 -19.41 14.37
C ILE A 398 -10.86 -19.94 15.12
N LEU A 399 -12.04 -19.77 14.58
CA LEU A 399 -13.29 -20.24 15.20
C LEU A 399 -13.35 -21.75 15.35
N ASP A 400 -12.76 -22.49 14.41
CA ASP A 400 -12.76 -23.95 14.40
C ASP A 400 -11.74 -24.57 15.37
N HIS A 401 -10.65 -23.85 15.68
CA HIS A 401 -9.50 -24.41 16.42
C HIS A 401 -9.33 -23.82 17.83
N PHE A 402 -9.97 -22.70 18.14
CA PHE A 402 -9.77 -22.00 19.41
C PHE A 402 -11.14 -21.59 20.01
N ASP A 403 -11.18 -21.37 21.31
CA ASP A 403 -12.40 -21.01 22.03
C ASP A 403 -12.74 -19.52 21.85
N PHE A 404 -13.11 -19.18 20.64
CA PHE A 404 -13.52 -17.85 20.22
C PHE A 404 -14.93 -17.86 19.61
N GLU A 405 -15.58 -16.72 19.64
CA GLU A 405 -16.83 -16.46 18.92
C GLU A 405 -16.69 -15.22 18.03
N ALA A 406 -17.38 -15.21 16.92
CA ALA A 406 -17.49 -14.05 16.05
C ALA A 406 -18.37 -12.97 16.69
N VAL A 407 -17.97 -11.70 16.54
CA VAL A 407 -18.72 -10.55 17.09
C VAL A 407 -19.40 -9.81 15.96
N ASP A 408 -20.74 -9.71 15.99
CA ASP A 408 -21.49 -8.88 15.03
C ASP A 408 -21.02 -7.41 15.11
N ILE A 409 -20.45 -6.92 14.02
CA ILE A 409 -19.90 -5.56 13.89
C ILE A 409 -20.81 -4.61 13.11
N THR A 410 -22.02 -5.04 12.72
CA THR A 410 -22.93 -4.25 11.87
C THR A 410 -23.19 -2.85 12.43
N LYS A 411 -23.37 -2.74 13.75
CA LYS A 411 -23.66 -1.46 14.42
C LYS A 411 -22.47 -0.54 14.58
N GLU A 412 -21.26 -1.08 14.45
CA GLU A 412 -19.99 -0.35 14.58
C GLU A 412 -19.50 0.22 13.25
N LEU A 413 -20.08 -0.26 12.13
CA LEU A 413 -19.74 0.23 10.79
C LEU A 413 -20.29 1.64 10.52
N PRO A 414 -19.62 2.41 9.65
CA PRO A 414 -20.19 3.64 9.10
C PRO A 414 -21.58 3.37 8.48
N LYS A 415 -22.52 4.29 8.64
CA LYS A 415 -23.94 4.11 8.23
C LYS A 415 -24.13 3.74 6.77
N ASP A 416 -23.26 4.25 5.91
CA ASP A 416 -23.31 4.04 4.45
C ASP A 416 -22.54 2.79 4.01
N LEU A 417 -21.80 2.15 4.90
CA LEU A 417 -21.07 0.92 4.63
C LEU A 417 -21.91 -0.30 5.03
N LYS A 418 -22.58 -0.89 4.05
CA LYS A 418 -23.44 -2.06 4.26
C LYS A 418 -22.76 -3.29 3.67
N ILE A 419 -22.30 -4.19 4.53
CA ILE A 419 -21.65 -5.45 4.16
C ILE A 419 -22.33 -6.56 4.94
N GLU A 420 -22.94 -7.53 4.25
CA GLU A 420 -23.74 -8.60 4.86
C GLU A 420 -22.95 -9.44 5.87
N THR A 421 -21.68 -9.75 5.56
CA THR A 421 -20.82 -10.55 6.42
C THR A 421 -20.46 -9.88 7.76
N ALA A 422 -20.81 -8.60 7.95
CA ALA A 422 -20.62 -7.91 9.22
C ALA A 422 -21.39 -8.58 10.39
N GLN A 423 -22.52 -9.21 10.11
CA GLN A 423 -23.27 -10.01 11.09
C GLN A 423 -22.52 -11.29 11.49
N GLU A 424 -21.66 -11.80 10.61
CA GLU A 424 -20.80 -12.95 10.84
C GLU A 424 -19.48 -12.57 11.52
N GLY A 425 -19.27 -11.27 11.83
CA GLY A 425 -18.11 -10.77 12.53
C GLY A 425 -16.94 -10.35 11.63
N PHE A 426 -17.10 -10.27 10.32
CA PHE A 426 -16.04 -9.83 9.43
C PHE A 426 -16.54 -9.02 8.23
N ILE A 427 -15.64 -8.23 7.64
CA ILE A 427 -15.89 -7.50 6.40
C ILE A 427 -14.71 -7.61 5.44
N GLN A 428 -15.01 -7.65 4.14
CA GLN A 428 -14.05 -7.48 3.06
C GLN A 428 -14.31 -6.16 2.34
N LEU A 429 -13.37 -5.24 2.42
CA LEU A 429 -13.36 -4.01 1.64
C LEU A 429 -12.65 -4.26 0.32
N LEU A 430 -13.22 -3.78 -0.79
CA LEU A 430 -12.69 -3.95 -2.14
C LEU A 430 -12.33 -2.59 -2.74
N PRO A 431 -11.13 -2.41 -3.30
CA PRO A 431 -10.75 -1.16 -3.97
C PRO A 431 -11.64 -0.93 -5.20
N GLY A 432 -11.99 0.32 -5.46
CA GLY A 432 -12.89 0.69 -6.57
C GLY A 432 -14.38 0.37 -6.35
N ILE A 433 -14.71 -0.36 -5.28
CA ILE A 433 -16.09 -0.61 -4.81
C ILE A 433 -16.33 0.20 -3.54
N HIS A 434 -15.42 0.16 -2.60
CA HIS A 434 -15.46 0.95 -1.38
C HIS A 434 -14.47 2.13 -1.48
N PRO A 435 -14.72 3.25 -0.79
CA PRO A 435 -13.92 4.47 -0.94
C PRO A 435 -12.59 4.43 -0.15
N CYS A 436 -11.94 3.26 -0.09
CA CYS A 436 -10.71 2.98 0.64
C CYS A 436 -9.92 1.87 -0.05
N ASP A 437 -8.78 1.49 0.53
CA ASP A 437 -8.01 0.33 0.09
C ASP A 437 -8.78 -0.99 0.28
N GLY A 438 -8.34 -2.03 -0.46
CA GLY A 438 -8.79 -3.40 -0.22
C GLY A 438 -8.23 -3.91 1.11
N PHE A 439 -9.14 -4.31 2.00
CA PHE A 439 -8.79 -4.66 3.36
C PHE A 439 -9.78 -5.66 3.95
N PHE A 440 -9.28 -6.58 4.77
CA PHE A 440 -10.12 -7.51 5.53
C PHE A 440 -10.04 -7.17 7.01
N ILE A 441 -11.18 -7.24 7.71
CA ILE A 441 -11.27 -7.06 9.15
C ILE A 441 -12.20 -8.11 9.73
N GLY A 442 -11.70 -8.88 10.69
CA GLY A 442 -12.49 -9.81 11.50
C GLY A 442 -12.39 -9.47 12.98
N LYS A 443 -13.52 -9.51 13.70
CA LYS A 443 -13.62 -9.28 15.14
C LYS A 443 -14.09 -10.52 15.84
N LEU A 444 -13.29 -11.00 16.77
CA LEU A 444 -13.56 -12.17 17.57
C LEU A 444 -13.48 -11.85 19.06
N ARG A 445 -14.23 -12.58 19.87
CA ARG A 445 -14.17 -12.53 21.33
C ARG A 445 -13.76 -13.88 21.86
N ARG A 446 -12.81 -13.90 22.80
CA ARG A 446 -12.49 -15.13 23.54
C ARG A 446 -13.61 -15.46 24.52
N LYS A 447 -14.09 -16.71 24.52
CA LYS A 447 -15.13 -17.18 25.43
C LYS A 447 -14.65 -17.37 26.85
#